data_83dc1afb1224ee58d02708dbd658c1d6
#
_entry.id   83dc1afb1224ee58d02708dbd658c1d6
#
_cell.length_a   1.000
_cell.length_b   1.000
_cell.length_c   1.000
_cell.angle_alpha   90.00
_cell.angle_beta   90.00
_cell.angle_gamma   90.00
#
_symmetry.space_group_name_H-M   'P 1'
#
loop_
_entity.id
_entity.type
_entity.pdbx_description
1 polymer ?
#
loop_
_entity_poly.entity_id
_entity_poly.type
_entity_poly.pdbx_seq_one_letter_code
_entity_poly.pdbx_strand_id
1 'polypeptide(L)'
;MTETFGVRKVEWGTDGFLLNGKRYIIQGACIHHDNGLLGAVCDPDAVARKVRLLKENGYNAIRSAHNPCSKALLTECDRQGMLVMDEYIDHWYIHKTEHDYVDYFNDWWRQDLTDMVEKDYNHPCVVLYSTGNEVSETAQKRGIALTKEMTDFLHGLDDSRP
;
A
#
# COMPACT_ATOMS: atom_id res chain seq x y z
N MET A 1 -10.29 17.49 -19.10
CA MET A 1 -9.73 16.90 -17.86
C MET A 1 -8.38 16.36 -18.23
N THR A 2 -7.34 16.56 -17.43
CA THR A 2 -5.99 16.02 -17.66
C THR A 2 -5.72 14.99 -16.55
N GLU A 3 -5.30 13.80 -16.93
CA GLU A 3 -4.96 12.73 -16.00
C GLU A 3 -3.47 12.40 -16.13
N THR A 4 -2.80 12.18 -15.01
CA THR A 4 -1.39 11.78 -14.96
C THR A 4 -1.33 10.28 -14.67
N PHE A 5 -0.59 9.55 -15.45
CA PHE A 5 -0.35 8.12 -15.26
C PHE A 5 1.09 7.75 -15.63
N GLY A 6 1.53 6.59 -15.18
CA GLY A 6 2.83 6.05 -15.57
C GLY A 6 2.72 4.70 -16.24
N VAL A 7 3.75 4.33 -17.00
CA VAL A 7 3.85 3.03 -17.67
C VAL A 7 5.01 2.25 -17.08
N ARG A 8 4.71 1.07 -16.58
CA ARG A 8 5.70 0.12 -16.07
C ARG A 8 5.26 -1.31 -16.34
N LYS A 9 6.19 -2.25 -16.29
CA LYS A 9 5.90 -3.69 -16.23
C LYS A 9 6.44 -4.24 -14.92
N VAL A 10 5.57 -4.88 -14.16
CA VAL A 10 5.90 -5.61 -12.93
C VAL A 10 5.65 -7.09 -13.17
N GLU A 11 6.60 -7.93 -12.79
CA GLU A 11 6.51 -9.38 -12.87
C GLU A 11 7.09 -9.99 -11.60
N TRP A 12 6.54 -11.09 -11.16
CA TRP A 12 7.00 -11.82 -9.97
C TRP A 12 6.93 -13.32 -10.21
N GLY A 13 7.82 -14.06 -9.59
CA GLY A 13 7.88 -15.50 -9.74
C GLY A 13 9.12 -16.10 -9.08
N THR A 14 9.49 -17.29 -9.51
CA THR A 14 10.66 -18.01 -8.97
C THR A 14 11.99 -17.27 -9.14
N ASP A 15 12.06 -16.41 -10.17
CA ASP A 15 13.24 -15.57 -10.45
C ASP A 15 13.28 -14.27 -9.62
N GLY A 16 12.24 -14.06 -8.79
CA GLY A 16 12.07 -12.89 -7.96
C GLY A 16 11.20 -11.82 -8.58
N PHE A 17 11.36 -10.60 -8.11
CA PHE A 17 10.63 -9.43 -8.59
C PHE A 17 11.38 -8.78 -9.76
N LEU A 18 10.66 -8.54 -10.86
CA LEU A 18 11.19 -7.88 -12.05
C LEU A 18 10.46 -6.55 -12.28
N LEU A 19 11.23 -5.49 -12.48
CA LEU A 19 10.72 -4.18 -12.90
C LEU A 19 11.24 -3.87 -14.30
N ASN A 20 10.33 -3.69 -15.25
CA ASN A 20 10.65 -3.44 -16.66
C ASN A 20 11.61 -4.51 -17.24
N GLY A 21 11.36 -5.77 -16.91
CA GLY A 21 12.14 -6.93 -17.37
C GLY A 21 13.51 -7.10 -16.72
N LYS A 22 13.84 -6.31 -15.71
CA LYS A 22 15.09 -6.43 -14.96
C LYS A 22 14.83 -6.85 -13.52
N ARG A 23 15.66 -7.78 -13.02
CA ARG A 23 15.60 -8.17 -11.62
C ARG A 23 15.81 -6.95 -10.73
N TYR A 24 14.91 -6.76 -9.79
CA TYR A 24 14.92 -5.63 -8.88
C TYR A 24 14.86 -6.11 -7.43
N ILE A 25 15.88 -5.77 -6.65
CA ILE A 25 15.93 -6.12 -5.23
C ILE A 25 15.24 -5.00 -4.46
N ILE A 26 14.11 -5.33 -3.84
CA ILE A 26 13.36 -4.39 -3.01
C ILE A 26 14.11 -4.19 -1.69
N GLN A 27 14.51 -2.96 -1.43
CA GLN A 27 15.12 -2.49 -0.19
C GLN A 27 14.18 -1.46 0.44
N GLY A 28 13.24 -1.93 1.24
CA GLY A 28 12.16 -1.13 1.76
C GLY A 28 12.07 -1.09 3.28
N ALA A 29 11.26 -0.16 3.76
CA ALA A 29 10.88 -0.07 5.16
C ALA A 29 9.42 0.38 5.28
N CYS A 30 8.81 0.05 6.43
CA CYS A 30 7.50 0.59 6.79
C CYS A 30 7.63 2.08 7.11
N ILE A 31 6.67 2.87 6.64
CA ILE A 31 6.51 4.26 7.06
C ILE A 31 5.08 4.49 7.54
N HIS A 32 4.95 5.28 8.58
CA HIS A 32 3.67 5.70 9.11
C HIS A 32 3.31 7.10 8.62
N HIS A 33 2.02 7.47 8.74
CA HIS A 33 1.55 8.83 8.52
C HIS A 33 1.98 9.72 9.71
N ASP A 34 3.27 9.99 9.74
CA ASP A 34 3.92 10.79 10.77
C ASP A 34 4.93 11.76 10.12
N ASN A 35 4.74 13.04 10.36
CA ASN A 35 5.61 14.12 9.89
C ASN A 35 6.16 14.94 11.09
N GLY A 36 6.49 14.28 12.17
CA GLY A 36 7.06 14.91 13.36
C GLY A 36 6.12 15.94 13.96
N LEU A 37 6.52 17.19 14.04
CA LEU A 37 5.71 18.27 14.62
C LEU A 37 4.36 18.52 13.90
N LEU A 38 4.22 18.04 12.65
CA LEU A 38 2.98 18.14 11.89
C LEU A 38 2.01 16.99 12.18
N GLY A 39 2.41 16.01 12.98
CA GLY A 39 1.62 14.82 13.25
C GLY A 39 1.31 14.04 11.96
N ALA A 40 0.07 13.62 11.79
CA ALA A 40 -0.38 12.85 10.63
C ALA A 40 -0.73 13.70 9.39
N VAL A 41 -0.49 15.01 9.43
CA VAL A 41 -0.75 15.89 8.28
C VAL A 41 0.20 15.53 7.13
N CYS A 42 -0.37 15.23 5.96
CA CYS A 42 0.38 14.91 4.74
C CYS A 42 0.67 16.18 3.93
N ASP A 43 1.46 17.09 4.52
CA ASP A 43 1.97 18.26 3.82
C ASP A 43 2.89 17.82 2.66
N PRO A 44 2.68 18.32 1.42
CA PRO A 44 3.45 17.88 0.26
C PRO A 44 4.95 18.08 0.40
N ASP A 45 5.41 19.20 0.97
CA ASP A 45 6.84 19.49 1.12
C ASP A 45 7.47 18.58 2.19
N ALA A 46 6.76 18.30 3.29
CA ALA A 46 7.20 17.38 4.32
C ALA A 46 7.29 15.95 3.80
N VAL A 47 6.31 15.53 2.98
CA VAL A 47 6.29 14.22 2.34
C VAL A 47 7.42 14.11 1.30
N ALA A 48 7.62 15.13 0.46
CA ALA A 48 8.71 15.17 -0.53
C ALA A 48 10.08 15.03 0.16
N ARG A 49 10.26 15.72 1.29
CA ARG A 49 11.47 15.59 2.11
C ARG A 49 11.63 14.17 2.66
N LYS A 50 10.57 13.55 3.17
CA LYS A 50 10.60 12.18 3.69
C LYS A 50 11.05 11.19 2.63
N VAL A 51 10.44 11.21 1.44
CA VAL A 51 10.79 10.33 0.32
C VAL A 51 12.23 10.56 -0.11
N ARG A 52 12.67 11.81 -0.24
CA ARG A 52 14.03 12.15 -0.58
C ARG A 52 15.05 11.58 0.41
N LEU A 53 14.82 11.74 1.71
CA LEU A 53 15.71 11.21 2.73
C LEU A 53 15.81 9.69 2.70
N LEU A 54 14.70 8.99 2.44
CA LEU A 54 14.72 7.54 2.26
C LEU A 54 15.56 7.15 1.05
N LYS A 55 15.40 7.83 -0.09
CA LYS A 55 16.21 7.59 -1.30
C LYS A 55 17.70 7.82 -1.07
N GLU A 56 18.06 8.93 -0.43
CA GLU A 56 19.46 9.28 -0.08
C GLU A 56 20.12 8.22 0.83
N ASN A 57 19.30 7.52 1.64
CA ASN A 57 19.76 6.43 2.51
C ASN A 57 19.67 5.03 1.87
N GLY A 58 19.45 4.94 0.56
CA GLY A 58 19.51 3.69 -0.19
C GLY A 58 18.20 2.90 -0.24
N TYR A 59 17.10 3.41 0.32
CA TYR A 59 15.79 2.78 0.16
C TYR A 59 15.25 3.00 -1.26
N ASN A 60 14.61 1.97 -1.80
CA ASN A 60 13.97 2.01 -3.11
C ASN A 60 12.49 1.63 -3.07
N ALA A 61 11.98 1.27 -1.88
CA ALA A 61 10.58 0.94 -1.65
C ALA A 61 10.14 1.33 -0.24
N ILE A 62 8.84 1.51 -0.08
CA ILE A 62 8.17 1.72 1.21
C ILE A 62 6.94 0.81 1.31
N ARG A 63 6.54 0.48 2.54
CA ARG A 63 5.24 -0.04 2.88
C ARG A 63 4.48 1.00 3.67
N SER A 64 3.28 1.34 3.21
CA SER A 64 2.39 2.26 3.94
C SER A 64 1.82 1.56 5.16
N ALA A 65 2.33 1.87 6.32
CA ALA A 65 1.94 1.20 7.56
C ALA A 65 0.96 2.08 8.35
N HIS A 66 -0.22 1.63 8.71
CA HIS A 66 -0.90 0.39 8.28
C HIS A 66 -2.25 0.77 7.71
N ASN A 67 -2.24 1.58 6.66
CA ASN A 67 -3.41 2.14 5.99
C ASN A 67 -3.02 2.74 4.62
N PRO A 68 -4.00 3.01 3.74
CA PRO A 68 -3.72 3.49 2.39
C PRO A 68 -2.90 4.78 2.35
N CYS A 69 -2.01 4.86 1.38
CA CYS A 69 -1.16 6.02 1.15
C CYS A 69 -1.96 7.31 0.90
N SER A 70 -1.43 8.44 1.33
CA SER A 70 -1.95 9.73 0.88
C SER A 70 -1.58 10.01 -0.59
N LYS A 71 -2.41 10.77 -1.29
CA LYS A 71 -2.11 11.20 -2.67
C LYS A 71 -0.78 11.95 -2.77
N ALA A 72 -0.45 12.78 -1.77
CA ALA A 72 0.83 13.50 -1.73
C ALA A 72 2.02 12.52 -1.68
N LEU A 73 1.91 11.45 -0.87
CA LEU A 73 2.97 10.45 -0.76
C LEU A 73 3.16 9.70 -2.09
N LEU A 74 2.08 9.24 -2.71
CA LEU A 74 2.15 8.51 -3.98
C LEU A 74 2.70 9.39 -5.11
N THR A 75 2.26 10.65 -5.21
CA THR A 75 2.79 11.62 -6.17
C THR A 75 4.31 11.79 -6.01
N GLU A 76 4.80 11.91 -4.79
CA GLU A 76 6.23 12.04 -4.54
C GLU A 76 6.99 10.73 -4.78
N CYS A 77 6.40 9.58 -4.48
CA CYS A 77 6.97 8.28 -4.81
C CYS A 77 7.11 8.08 -6.33
N ASP A 78 6.09 8.45 -7.10
CA ASP A 78 6.16 8.46 -8.57
C ASP A 78 7.28 9.34 -9.08
N ARG A 79 7.34 10.58 -8.59
CA ARG A 79 8.31 11.59 -9.02
C ARG A 79 9.75 11.20 -8.70
N GLN A 80 9.98 10.58 -7.54
CA GLN A 80 11.32 10.23 -7.05
C GLN A 80 11.71 8.77 -7.34
N GLY A 81 10.81 7.95 -7.91
CA GLY A 81 11.07 6.55 -8.22
C GLY A 81 11.19 5.66 -6.98
N MET A 82 10.31 5.85 -6.00
CA MET A 82 10.16 5.00 -4.82
C MET A 82 9.01 4.03 -5.04
N LEU A 83 9.24 2.72 -4.96
CA LEU A 83 8.17 1.73 -5.07
C LEU A 83 7.34 1.70 -3.78
N VAL A 84 6.08 1.30 -3.91
CA VAL A 84 5.13 1.29 -2.80
C VAL A 84 4.41 -0.06 -2.71
N MET A 85 4.40 -0.64 -1.52
CA MET A 85 3.39 -1.59 -1.08
C MET A 85 2.31 -0.79 -0.37
N ASP A 86 1.13 -0.68 -0.98
CA ASP A 86 0.00 0.03 -0.40
C ASP A 86 -0.82 -0.91 0.47
N GLU A 87 -1.00 -0.55 1.73
CA GLU A 87 -1.63 -1.42 2.71
C GLU A 87 -3.00 -0.90 3.09
N TYR A 88 -3.98 -1.82 3.12
CA TYR A 88 -5.35 -1.48 3.40
C TYR A 88 -5.58 -1.09 4.87
N ILE A 89 -5.25 -1.99 5.82
CA ILE A 89 -5.67 -1.81 7.20
C ILE A 89 -4.76 -2.56 8.19
N ASP A 90 -4.76 -2.11 9.44
CA ASP A 90 -3.97 -2.75 10.51
C ASP A 90 -4.58 -4.06 11.05
N HIS A 91 -5.88 -4.25 10.93
CA HIS A 91 -6.61 -5.39 11.54
C HIS A 91 -7.89 -5.68 10.75
N TRP A 92 -8.51 -6.85 10.97
CA TRP A 92 -9.78 -7.19 10.32
C TRP A 92 -10.94 -7.16 11.32
N TYR A 93 -11.39 -8.33 11.80
CA TYR A 93 -12.56 -8.46 12.68
C TYR A 93 -12.22 -8.84 14.14
N ILE A 94 -10.93 -8.80 14.51
CA ILE A 94 -10.48 -8.96 15.90
C ILE A 94 -9.86 -7.65 16.36
N HIS A 95 -10.35 -7.10 17.45
CA HIS A 95 -9.84 -5.87 18.04
C HIS A 95 -8.37 -5.99 18.45
N LYS A 96 -7.57 -5.02 18.07
CA LYS A 96 -6.23 -4.77 18.62
C LYS A 96 -6.26 -3.70 19.71
N THR A 97 -7.20 -2.78 19.63
CA THR A 97 -7.41 -1.71 20.60
C THR A 97 -8.90 -1.49 20.85
N GLU A 98 -9.25 -0.78 21.91
CA GLU A 98 -10.65 -0.57 22.33
C GLU A 98 -11.49 0.21 21.30
N HIS A 99 -10.86 1.08 20.52
CA HIS A 99 -11.53 2.00 19.58
C HIS A 99 -10.97 1.91 18.15
N ASP A 100 -10.69 0.70 17.70
CA ASP A 100 -10.24 0.47 16.34
C ASP A 100 -11.39 0.33 15.32
N TYR A 101 -11.05 0.10 14.07
CA TYR A 101 -12.01 0.07 12.95
C TYR A 101 -12.81 -1.25 12.85
N VAL A 102 -12.63 -2.21 13.75
CA VAL A 102 -13.26 -3.55 13.70
C VAL A 102 -14.76 -3.49 13.57
N ASP A 103 -15.43 -2.56 14.26
CA ASP A 103 -16.89 -2.43 14.24
C ASP A 103 -17.44 -2.11 12.84
N TYR A 104 -16.63 -1.51 11.99
CA TYR A 104 -17.00 -1.12 10.63
C TYR A 104 -16.47 -2.09 9.57
N PHE A 105 -15.43 -2.85 9.87
CA PHE A 105 -14.70 -3.66 8.92
C PHE A 105 -15.59 -4.58 8.07
N ASN A 106 -16.49 -5.34 8.70
CA ASN A 106 -17.32 -6.32 7.97
C ASN A 106 -18.24 -5.67 6.92
N ASP A 107 -18.71 -4.45 7.17
CA ASP A 107 -19.64 -3.75 6.30
C ASP A 107 -18.92 -2.93 5.21
N TRP A 108 -17.69 -2.50 5.48
CA TRP A 108 -17.01 -1.50 4.65
C TRP A 108 -15.79 -2.00 3.88
N TRP A 109 -15.19 -3.13 4.22
CA TRP A 109 -13.91 -3.53 3.63
C TRP A 109 -13.91 -3.59 2.09
N ARG A 110 -15.04 -3.94 1.45
CA ARG A 110 -15.13 -3.95 -0.01
C ARG A 110 -15.12 -2.54 -0.60
N GLN A 111 -15.85 -1.64 0.03
CA GLN A 111 -15.87 -0.24 -0.39
C GLN A 111 -14.51 0.40 -0.17
N ASP A 112 -13.91 0.18 0.99
CA ASP A 112 -12.59 0.73 1.32
C ASP A 112 -11.51 0.26 0.33
N LEU A 113 -11.49 -1.03 -0.01
CA LEU A 113 -10.57 -1.57 -1.02
C LEU A 113 -10.84 -0.99 -2.41
N THR A 114 -12.11 -0.79 -2.77
CA THR A 114 -12.47 -0.13 -4.03
C THR A 114 -11.95 1.30 -4.05
N ASP A 115 -12.20 2.07 -3.00
CA ASP A 115 -11.76 3.47 -2.88
C ASP A 115 -10.23 3.59 -2.90
N MET A 116 -9.52 2.65 -2.24
CA MET A 116 -8.07 2.57 -2.28
C MET A 116 -7.57 2.35 -3.70
N VAL A 117 -8.08 1.31 -4.38
CA VAL A 117 -7.65 0.99 -5.75
C VAL A 117 -8.00 2.12 -6.73
N GLU A 118 -9.23 2.65 -6.69
CA GLU A 118 -9.64 3.74 -7.57
C GLU A 118 -8.78 5.00 -7.38
N LYS A 119 -8.43 5.31 -6.13
CA LYS A 119 -7.57 6.44 -5.80
C LYS A 119 -6.15 6.25 -6.34
N ASP A 120 -5.61 5.02 -6.29
CA ASP A 120 -4.18 4.75 -6.43
C ASP A 120 -3.82 4.03 -7.76
N TYR A 121 -4.82 3.66 -8.55
CA TYR A 121 -4.67 2.89 -9.79
C TYR A 121 -3.64 3.49 -10.76
N ASN A 122 -3.68 4.81 -10.96
CA ASN A 122 -2.82 5.52 -11.90
C ASN A 122 -1.40 5.81 -11.38
N HIS A 123 -1.09 5.41 -10.13
CA HIS A 123 0.24 5.59 -9.55
C HIS A 123 1.17 4.42 -9.90
N PRO A 124 2.16 4.59 -10.80
CA PRO A 124 3.06 3.51 -11.19
C PRO A 124 3.99 3.05 -10.07
N CYS A 125 4.18 3.86 -9.03
CA CYS A 125 4.96 3.47 -7.86
C CYS A 125 4.30 2.35 -7.04
N VAL A 126 2.97 2.24 -7.04
CA VAL A 126 2.25 1.16 -6.35
C VAL A 126 2.47 -0.13 -7.13
N VAL A 127 3.16 -1.09 -6.52
CA VAL A 127 3.55 -2.37 -7.16
C VAL A 127 3.02 -3.59 -6.43
N LEU A 128 2.51 -3.42 -5.21
CA LEU A 128 1.97 -4.47 -4.36
C LEU A 128 0.80 -3.91 -3.54
N TYR A 129 -0.21 -4.74 -3.29
CA TYR A 129 -1.24 -4.48 -2.29
C TYR A 129 -1.05 -5.39 -1.08
N SER A 130 -1.34 -4.87 0.12
CA SER A 130 -1.37 -5.62 1.36
C SER A 130 -2.76 -5.54 1.99
N THR A 131 -3.34 -6.68 2.30
CA THR A 131 -4.69 -6.77 2.85
C THR A 131 -4.78 -6.53 4.35
N GLY A 132 -3.65 -6.43 5.05
CA GLY A 132 -3.65 -6.15 6.48
C GLY A 132 -2.29 -6.36 7.14
N ASN A 133 -2.18 -5.87 8.37
CA ASN A 133 -0.98 -5.98 9.19
C ASN A 133 -1.23 -6.87 10.40
N GLU A 134 -0.32 -7.82 10.63
CA GLU A 134 -0.33 -8.68 11.86
C GLU A 134 -1.72 -9.24 12.21
N VAL A 135 -2.47 -9.64 11.19
CA VAL A 135 -3.84 -10.12 11.35
C VAL A 135 -3.85 -11.53 11.93
N SER A 136 -4.18 -11.63 13.21
CA SER A 136 -4.25 -12.90 13.95
C SER A 136 -5.35 -13.84 13.42
N GLU A 137 -6.32 -13.27 12.72
CA GLU A 137 -7.43 -13.98 12.08
C GLU A 137 -6.97 -15.04 11.08
N THR A 138 -5.80 -14.87 10.48
CA THR A 138 -5.21 -15.84 9.55
C THR A 138 -4.89 -17.19 10.19
N ALA A 139 -4.85 -17.29 11.51
CA ALA A 139 -4.78 -18.55 12.25
C ALA A 139 -6.12 -19.31 12.29
N GLN A 140 -7.22 -18.70 11.83
CA GLN A 140 -8.56 -19.26 11.86
C GLN A 140 -9.06 -19.60 10.46
N LYS A 141 -9.94 -20.61 10.33
CA LYS A 141 -10.55 -20.98 9.04
C LYS A 141 -11.30 -19.80 8.38
N ARG A 142 -12.01 -19.00 9.18
CA ARG A 142 -12.71 -17.80 8.68
C ARG A 142 -11.72 -16.79 8.12
N GLY A 143 -10.62 -16.54 8.80
CA GLY A 143 -9.61 -15.57 8.34
C GLY A 143 -8.89 -16.03 7.07
N ILE A 144 -8.59 -17.34 6.96
CA ILE A 144 -8.03 -17.92 5.72
C ILE A 144 -9.00 -17.74 4.55
N ALA A 145 -10.30 -17.98 4.77
CA ALA A 145 -11.32 -17.76 3.74
C ALA A 145 -11.43 -16.28 3.36
N LEU A 146 -11.40 -15.38 4.35
CA LEU A 146 -11.44 -13.94 4.13
C LEU A 146 -10.18 -13.44 3.38
N THR A 147 -9.00 -13.95 3.70
CA THR A 147 -7.77 -13.64 2.95
C THR A 147 -7.98 -13.90 1.45
N LYS A 148 -8.49 -15.09 1.13
CA LYS A 148 -8.77 -15.44 -0.26
C LYS A 148 -9.81 -14.50 -0.89
N GLU A 149 -10.89 -14.23 -0.17
CA GLU A 149 -11.98 -13.36 -0.66
C GLU A 149 -11.48 -11.94 -0.94
N MET A 150 -10.69 -11.36 -0.04
CA MET A 150 -10.09 -10.03 -0.23
C MET A 150 -9.09 -10.00 -1.39
N THR A 151 -8.27 -11.02 -1.51
CA THR A 151 -7.30 -11.14 -2.62
C THR A 151 -8.02 -11.29 -3.96
N ASP A 152 -9.02 -12.17 -4.05
CA ASP A 152 -9.82 -12.35 -5.26
C ASP A 152 -10.56 -11.05 -5.62
N PHE A 153 -11.05 -10.31 -4.63
CA PHE A 153 -11.72 -9.03 -4.82
C PHE A 153 -10.77 -7.95 -5.36
N LEU A 154 -9.58 -7.82 -4.76
CA LEU A 154 -8.54 -6.90 -5.26
C LEU A 154 -8.12 -7.22 -6.69
N HIS A 155 -7.88 -8.49 -7.02
CA HIS A 155 -7.55 -8.90 -8.38
C HIS A 155 -8.71 -8.67 -9.37
N GLY A 156 -9.95 -8.62 -8.88
CA GLY A 156 -11.11 -8.22 -9.69
C GLY A 156 -11.14 -6.71 -9.99
N LEU A 157 -10.55 -5.88 -9.14
CA LEU A 157 -10.41 -4.44 -9.34
C LEU A 157 -9.16 -4.08 -10.15
N ASP A 158 -8.05 -4.78 -9.89
CA ASP A 158 -6.74 -4.54 -10.51
C ASP A 158 -5.96 -5.85 -10.64
N ASP A 159 -5.85 -6.37 -11.85
CA ASP A 159 -5.10 -7.58 -12.16
C ASP A 159 -3.62 -7.32 -12.51
N SER A 160 -3.18 -6.08 -12.46
CA SER A 160 -1.82 -5.66 -12.80
C SER A 160 -0.84 -5.68 -11.62
N ARG A 161 -1.33 -5.92 -10.40
CA ARG A 161 -0.57 -5.96 -9.15
C ARG A 161 -0.89 -7.21 -8.34
N PRO A 162 0.12 -7.81 -7.65
CA PRO A 162 -0.12 -8.89 -6.69
C PRO A 162 -0.63 -8.35 -5.36
#